data_4442c315518bb96a47e57364832959ff
#
_entry.id   4442c315518bb96a47e57364832959ff
#
_cell.length_a   1.000
_cell.length_b   1.000
_cell.length_c   1.000
_cell.angle_alpha   90.00
_cell.angle_beta   90.00
_cell.angle_gamma   90.00
#
_symmetry.space_group_name_H-M   'P 1'
#
loop_
_entity.id
_entity.type
_entity.pdbx_description
1 polymer ?
#
loop_
_entity_poly.entity_id
_entity_poly.type
_entity_poly.pdbx_seq_one_letter_code
_entity_poly.pdbx_strand_id
1 'polypeptide(L)' 'MARILKFIEHMVARFPAGTFERISAVLEAGEDRAEFVRSAVEKEIQRRERRR' A
#
# COMPACT_ATOMS: atom_id res chain seq x y z
N MET A 1 -23.10 -12.77 13.48
CA MET A 1 -21.75 -12.42 13.88
C MET A 1 -21.25 -11.19 13.15
N ALA A 2 -20.66 -10.27 13.87
CA ALA A 2 -20.18 -9.05 13.26
C ALA A 2 -18.93 -9.32 12.46
N ARG A 3 -18.87 -8.73 11.29
CA ARG A 3 -17.68 -8.81 10.45
C ARG A 3 -16.83 -7.58 10.67
N ILE A 4 -15.57 -7.77 10.94
CA ILE A 4 -14.66 -6.67 11.09
C ILE A 4 -14.15 -6.27 9.72
N LEU A 5 -14.39 -5.04 9.34
CA LEU A 5 -13.92 -4.51 8.08
C LEU A 5 -12.54 -3.91 8.30
N LYS A 6 -11.55 -4.60 7.79
CA LYS A 6 -10.17 -4.22 8.01
C LYS A 6 -9.80 -2.96 7.23
N PHE A 7 -10.36 -2.82 6.04
CA PHE A 7 -9.99 -1.72 5.14
C PHE A 7 -11.23 -0.88 4.88
N ILE A 8 -11.60 -0.06 5.87
CA ILE A 8 -12.82 0.73 5.76
C ILE A 8 -12.59 2.12 5.19
N GLU A 9 -11.32 2.53 5.05
CA GLU A 9 -11.01 3.80 4.40
C GLU A 9 -10.43 3.51 3.02
N HIS A 10 -10.85 4.28 2.04
CA HIS A 10 -10.35 4.07 0.70
C HIS A 10 -10.28 5.40 -0.02
N MET A 11 -9.43 5.44 -1.02
CA MET A 11 -9.27 6.62 -1.84
C MET A 11 -8.81 6.19 -3.21
N VAL A 12 -9.00 7.05 -4.20
CA VAL A 12 -8.47 6.84 -5.53
C VAL A 12 -7.15 7.58 -5.64
N ALA A 13 -6.13 6.87 -6.11
CA ALA A 13 -4.82 7.47 -6.34
C ALA A 13 -4.36 7.11 -7.74
N ARG A 14 -3.74 8.06 -8.41
CA ARG A 14 -3.25 7.85 -9.76
C ARG A 14 -1.73 7.91 -9.76
N PHE A 15 -1.14 7.12 -10.63
CA PHE A 15 0.32 6.99 -10.69
C PHE A 15 0.80 7.28 -12.08
N PRO A 16 2.04 7.74 -12.21
CA PRO A 16 2.63 7.92 -13.53
C PRO A 16 2.68 6.61 -14.30
N ALA A 17 2.74 6.72 -15.61
CA ALA A 17 2.85 5.54 -16.45
C ALA A 17 4.10 4.75 -16.04
N GLY A 18 3.96 3.43 -16.04
CA GLY A 18 5.09 2.56 -15.70
C GLY A 18 5.21 2.23 -14.23
N THR A 19 4.44 2.90 -13.36
CA THR A 19 4.54 2.62 -11.93
C THR A 19 4.11 1.20 -11.60
N PHE A 20 3.05 0.70 -12.23
CA PHE A 20 2.59 -0.65 -11.94
C PHE A 20 3.63 -1.69 -12.33
N GLU A 21 4.33 -1.45 -13.43
CA GLU A 21 5.38 -2.38 -13.85
C GLU A 21 6.53 -2.38 -12.86
N ARG A 22 6.88 -1.22 -12.34
CA ARG A 22 7.94 -1.14 -11.34
C ARG A 22 7.54 -1.85 -10.06
N ILE A 23 6.28 -1.70 -9.65
CA ILE A 23 5.79 -2.41 -8.47
C ILE A 23 5.86 -3.91 -8.70
N SER A 24 5.39 -4.38 -9.87
CA SER A 24 5.38 -5.80 -10.15
C SER A 24 6.79 -6.39 -10.10
N ALA A 25 7.78 -5.61 -10.50
CA ALA A 25 9.15 -6.09 -10.53
C ALA A 25 9.72 -6.33 -9.14
N VAL A 26 9.15 -5.71 -8.11
CA VAL A 26 9.68 -5.82 -6.75
C VAL A 26 8.73 -6.50 -5.78
N LEU A 27 7.60 -7.02 -6.26
CA LEU A 27 6.68 -7.74 -5.38
C LEU A 27 7.34 -9.01 -4.88
N GLU A 28 7.06 -9.34 -3.65
CA GLU A 28 7.54 -10.59 -3.07
C GLU A 28 6.51 -11.68 -3.31
N ALA A 29 6.95 -12.92 -3.14
CA ALA A 29 6.08 -14.06 -3.40
C ALA A 29 4.83 -13.96 -2.53
N GLY A 30 3.67 -14.14 -3.17
CA GLY A 30 2.41 -14.09 -2.44
C GLY A 30 1.88 -12.70 -2.17
N GLU A 31 2.59 -11.67 -2.59
CA GLU A 31 2.19 -10.29 -2.37
C GLU A 31 1.54 -9.74 -3.62
N ASP A 32 0.44 -9.02 -3.48
CA ASP A 32 -0.14 -8.37 -4.65
C ASP A 32 0.10 -6.85 -4.57
N ARG A 33 -0.32 -6.18 -5.63
CA ARG A 33 -0.04 -4.76 -5.77
C ARG A 33 -0.71 -3.93 -4.69
N ALA A 34 -1.93 -4.29 -4.33
CA ALA A 34 -2.66 -3.55 -3.30
C ALA A 34 -1.96 -3.68 -1.95
N GLU A 35 -1.48 -4.87 -1.64
CA GLU A 35 -0.75 -5.08 -0.39
C GLU A 35 0.55 -4.30 -0.38
N PHE A 36 1.23 -4.26 -1.52
CA PHE A 36 2.47 -3.49 -1.62
C PHE A 36 2.20 -2.01 -1.31
N VAL A 37 1.13 -1.46 -1.90
CA VAL A 37 0.82 -0.05 -1.71
C VAL A 37 0.44 0.22 -0.26
N ARG A 38 -0.39 -0.64 0.34
CA ARG A 38 -0.77 -0.45 1.73
C ARG A 38 0.45 -0.50 2.65
N SER A 39 1.34 -1.42 2.39
CA SER A 39 2.55 -1.55 3.19
C SER A 39 3.44 -0.31 3.03
N ALA A 40 3.56 0.18 1.81
CA ALA A 40 4.38 1.36 1.56
C ALA A 40 3.81 2.58 2.27
N VAL A 41 2.48 2.72 2.27
CA VAL A 41 1.84 3.84 2.95
C VAL A 41 2.10 3.76 4.44
N GLU A 42 1.96 2.57 5.02
CA GLU A 42 2.18 2.40 6.45
C GLU A 42 3.62 2.74 6.82
N LYS A 43 4.56 2.28 6.02
CA LYS A 43 5.96 2.56 6.29
C LYS A 43 6.28 4.05 6.19
N GLU A 44 5.66 4.72 5.23
CA GLU A 44 5.92 6.15 5.08
C GLU A 44 5.33 6.93 6.25
N ILE A 45 4.14 6.53 6.72
CA ILE A 45 3.55 7.17 7.89
C ILE A 45 4.46 7.01 9.09
N GLN A 46 4.93 5.79 9.34
CA GLN A 46 5.79 5.52 10.48
C GLN A 46 7.09 6.33 10.38
N ARG A 47 7.64 6.43 9.18
CA ARG A 47 8.86 7.19 8.99
C ARG A 47 8.66 8.65 9.37
N ARG A 48 7.56 9.23 8.96
CA ARG A 48 7.29 10.63 9.28
C ARG A 48 6.96 10.85 10.73
N GLU A 49 6.26 9.89 11.34
CA GLU A 49 5.94 10.00 12.76
C GLU A 49 7.20 9.96 13.62
N ARG A 50 8.18 9.17 13.21
CA ARG A 50 9.41 9.07 13.98
C ARG A 50 10.28 10.31 13.86
N ARG A 51 10.05 11.13 12.85
CA ARG A 51 10.85 12.34 12.64
C ARG A 51 10.38 13.51 13.48
N ARG A 52 9.26 13.39 14.13
CA ARG A 52 8.66 14.49 14.87
C ARG A 52 9.24 14.64 16.25
#